data_20301b55e50c2a989db40f286068a524
#
_entry.id   20301b55e50c2a989db40f286068a524
#
_cell.length_a   1.000
_cell.length_b   1.000
_cell.length_c   1.000
_cell.angle_alpha   90.00
_cell.angle_beta   90.00
_cell.angle_gamma   90.00
#
_symmetry.space_group_name_H-M   'P 1'
#
loop_
_entity.id
_entity.type
_entity.pdbx_description
1 polymer ?
#
loop_
_entity_poly.entity_id
_entity_poly.type
_entity_poly.pdbx_seq_one_letter_code
_entity_poly.pdbx_strand_id
1 'polypeptide(L)'
;MSDTEAQLFARLKEENPEFRRLAEKHREFDIKISEFDRIYYLTSEQERKRKELQKLKLKLKDEMYAIMRQYRNEKQQAVPS
;
A
#
# COMPACT_ATOMS: atom_id res chain seq x y z
N MET A 1 11.84 -8.25 -20.70
CA MET A 1 11.54 -7.06 -20.00
C MET A 1 10.99 -7.29 -18.64
N SER A 2 11.55 -6.65 -17.68
CA SER A 2 11.11 -6.81 -16.32
C SER A 2 9.76 -6.16 -16.11
N ASP A 3 8.95 -6.76 -15.27
CA ASP A 3 7.69 -6.18 -14.86
C ASP A 3 7.96 -4.93 -14.02
N THR A 4 7.23 -3.87 -14.32
CA THR A 4 7.30 -2.68 -13.49
C THR A 4 6.59 -2.92 -12.16
N GLU A 5 6.87 -2.08 -11.18
CA GLU A 5 6.16 -2.16 -9.91
C GLU A 5 4.66 -2.00 -10.09
N ALA A 6 4.25 -1.13 -11.01
CA ALA A 6 2.84 -0.91 -11.29
C ALA A 6 2.17 -2.16 -11.84
N GLN A 7 2.85 -2.87 -12.73
CA GLN A 7 2.33 -4.11 -13.29
C GLN A 7 2.23 -5.21 -12.24
N LEU A 8 3.24 -5.32 -11.41
CA LEU A 8 3.26 -6.29 -10.33
C LEU A 8 2.14 -6.01 -9.32
N PHE A 9 1.97 -4.74 -8.98
CA PHE A 9 0.90 -4.30 -8.08
C PHE A 9 -0.47 -4.69 -8.63
N ALA A 10 -0.71 -4.40 -9.90
CA ALA A 10 -1.98 -4.70 -10.54
C ALA A 10 -2.25 -6.20 -10.58
N ARG A 11 -1.22 -6.98 -10.86
CA ARG A 11 -1.35 -8.44 -10.92
C ARG A 11 -1.67 -9.03 -9.55
N LEU A 12 -0.95 -8.59 -8.53
CA LEU A 12 -1.19 -9.07 -7.16
C LEU A 12 -2.56 -8.66 -6.67
N LYS A 13 -3.02 -7.48 -7.05
CA LYS A 13 -4.34 -7.01 -6.67
C LYS A 13 -5.43 -7.92 -7.24
N GLU A 14 -5.21 -8.49 -8.41
CA GLU A 14 -6.15 -9.43 -9.01
C GLU A 14 -6.02 -10.83 -8.43
N GLU A 15 -4.80 -11.30 -8.24
CA GLU A 15 -4.53 -12.69 -7.89
C GLU A 15 -4.53 -12.98 -6.39
N ASN A 16 -4.17 -11.99 -5.58
CA ASN A 16 -3.99 -12.19 -4.14
C ASN A 16 -5.06 -11.42 -3.36
N PRO A 17 -6.05 -12.13 -2.76
CA PRO A 17 -7.11 -11.44 -2.01
C PRO A 17 -6.59 -10.64 -0.81
N GLU A 18 -5.54 -11.14 -0.16
CA GLU A 18 -4.94 -10.44 0.96
C GLU A 18 -4.30 -9.12 0.51
N PHE A 19 -3.57 -9.16 -0.59
CA PHE A 19 -2.97 -7.97 -1.16
C PHE A 19 -4.05 -6.96 -1.56
N ARG A 20 -5.14 -7.45 -2.14
CA ARG A 20 -6.26 -6.60 -2.53
C ARG A 20 -6.84 -5.88 -1.32
N ARG A 21 -7.01 -6.60 -0.22
CA ARG A 21 -7.52 -6.02 1.02
C ARG A 21 -6.61 -4.92 1.55
N LEU A 22 -5.31 -5.19 1.53
CA LEU A 22 -4.32 -4.20 1.96
C LEU A 22 -4.34 -2.97 1.05
N ALA A 23 -4.46 -3.18 -0.24
CA ALA A 23 -4.51 -2.09 -1.21
C ALA A 23 -5.75 -1.22 -1.01
N GLU A 24 -6.89 -1.85 -0.74
CA GLU A 24 -8.12 -1.11 -0.49
C GLU A 24 -8.03 -0.29 0.79
N LYS A 25 -7.49 -0.85 1.85
CA LYS A 25 -7.28 -0.12 3.08
C LYS A 25 -6.30 1.03 2.90
N HIS A 26 -5.24 0.78 2.18
CA HIS A 26 -4.25 1.83 1.87
C HIS A 26 -4.92 3.00 1.16
N ARG A 27 -5.77 2.69 0.20
CA ARG A 27 -6.51 3.71 -0.54
C ARG A 27 -7.46 4.48 0.36
N GLU A 28 -8.16 3.79 1.26
CA GLU A 28 -9.06 4.44 2.19
C GLU A 28 -8.33 5.43 3.10
N PHE A 29 -7.18 5.02 3.63
CA PHE A 29 -6.38 5.91 4.45
C PHE A 29 -5.86 7.10 3.65
N ASP A 30 -5.47 6.84 2.40
CA ASP A 30 -4.98 7.90 1.53
C ASP A 30 -6.06 8.95 1.28
N ILE A 31 -7.29 8.52 1.06
CA ILE A 31 -8.42 9.42 0.86
C ILE A 31 -8.68 10.23 2.12
N LYS A 32 -8.66 9.59 3.27
CA LYS A 32 -8.87 10.30 4.55
C LYS A 32 -7.79 11.32 4.82
N ILE A 33 -6.54 10.99 4.54
CA ILE A 33 -5.43 11.92 4.68
C ILE A 33 -5.62 13.10 3.74
N SER A 34 -6.05 12.84 2.51
CA SER A 34 -6.32 13.89 1.54
C SER A 34 -7.40 14.86 2.00
N GLU A 35 -8.41 14.34 2.70
CA GLU A 35 -9.44 15.20 3.26
C GLU A 35 -8.88 16.17 4.28
N PHE A 36 -7.96 15.71 5.14
CA PHE A 36 -7.29 16.60 6.08
C PHE A 36 -6.44 17.64 5.37
N ASP A 37 -5.81 17.26 4.26
CA ASP A 37 -4.98 18.19 3.49
C ASP A 37 -5.77 19.33 2.88
N ARG A 38 -7.07 19.18 2.71
CA ARG A 38 -7.94 20.24 2.20
C ARG A 38 -8.31 21.26 3.26
N ILE A 39 -8.11 20.92 4.52
CA ILE A 39 -8.44 21.81 5.63
C ILE A 39 -7.31 22.80 5.79
N TYR A 40 -7.66 24.10 5.83
CA TYR A 40 -6.67 25.16 5.93
C TYR A 40 -5.92 25.14 7.26
N TYR A 41 -6.68 24.96 8.34
CA TYR A 41 -6.09 24.84 9.68
C TYR A 41 -6.61 23.58 10.34
N LEU A 42 -5.70 22.70 10.70
CA LEU A 42 -6.04 21.50 11.43
C LEU A 42 -6.03 21.78 12.93
N THR A 43 -7.03 21.25 13.63
CA THR A 43 -6.98 21.27 15.10
C THR A 43 -5.91 20.27 15.57
N SER A 44 -5.53 20.38 16.84
CA SER A 44 -4.57 19.45 17.42
C SER A 44 -5.02 17.99 17.29
N GLU A 45 -6.30 17.74 17.49
CA GLU A 45 -6.88 16.41 17.33
C GLU A 45 -6.80 15.93 15.91
N GLN A 46 -7.10 16.80 14.95
CA GLN A 46 -7.04 16.46 13.53
C GLN A 46 -5.60 16.18 13.10
N GLU A 47 -4.64 16.94 13.56
CA GLU A 47 -3.25 16.69 13.25
C GLU A 47 -2.79 15.34 13.79
N ARG A 48 -3.20 15.01 15.00
CA ARG A 48 -2.88 13.73 15.62
C ARG A 48 -3.47 12.58 14.80
N LYS A 49 -4.72 12.74 14.40
CA LYS A 49 -5.40 11.73 13.60
C LYS A 49 -4.74 11.56 12.25
N ARG A 50 -4.33 12.65 11.62
CA ARG A 50 -3.64 12.60 10.35
C ARG A 50 -2.32 11.83 10.47
N LYS A 51 -1.57 12.09 11.53
CA LYS A 51 -0.32 11.38 11.79
C LYS A 51 -0.55 9.89 12.02
N GLU A 52 -1.58 9.54 12.77
CA GLU A 52 -1.94 8.14 12.97
C GLU A 52 -2.27 7.45 11.66
N LEU A 53 -3.06 8.11 10.82
CA LEU A 53 -3.44 7.56 9.53
C LEU A 53 -2.22 7.36 8.64
N GLN A 54 -1.27 8.29 8.67
CA GLN A 54 -0.04 8.15 7.91
C GLN A 54 0.80 6.97 8.37
N LYS A 55 0.88 6.77 9.69
CA LYS A 55 1.61 5.62 10.23
C LYS A 55 0.97 4.31 9.81
N LEU A 56 -0.35 4.24 9.88
CA LEU A 56 -1.09 3.05 9.46
C LEU A 56 -0.94 2.80 7.96
N LYS A 57 -0.98 3.88 7.18
CA LYS A 57 -0.78 3.79 5.74
C LYS A 57 0.61 3.23 5.42
N LEU A 58 1.63 3.73 6.10
CA LEU A 58 2.99 3.24 5.90
C LEU A 58 3.13 1.77 6.30
N LYS A 59 2.47 1.38 7.37
CA LYS A 59 2.49 -0.02 7.80
C LYS A 59 1.86 -0.92 6.75
N LEU A 60 0.73 -0.50 6.20
CA LEU A 60 0.08 -1.25 5.12
C LEU A 60 0.99 -1.35 3.90
N LYS A 61 1.64 -0.26 3.56
CA LYS A 61 2.55 -0.22 2.43
C LYS A 61 3.71 -1.19 2.63
N ASP A 62 4.25 -1.24 3.84
CA ASP A 62 5.32 -2.19 4.16
C ASP A 62 4.86 -3.63 3.99
N GLU A 63 3.65 -3.94 4.43
CA GLU A 63 3.09 -5.27 4.26
C GLU A 63 2.88 -5.60 2.78
N MET A 64 2.42 -4.64 2.00
CA MET A 64 2.25 -4.82 0.57
C MET A 64 3.59 -5.06 -0.12
N TYR A 65 4.61 -4.31 0.25
CA TYR A 65 5.93 -4.52 -0.31
C TYR A 65 6.53 -5.87 0.06
N ALA A 66 6.25 -6.34 1.26
CA ALA A 66 6.70 -7.68 1.67
C ALA A 66 6.08 -8.75 0.77
N ILE A 67 4.80 -8.63 0.47
CA ILE A 67 4.12 -9.56 -0.42
C ILE A 67 4.70 -9.46 -1.84
N MET A 68 4.93 -8.26 -2.32
CA MET A 68 5.52 -8.05 -3.64
C MET A 68 6.90 -8.67 -3.74
N ARG A 69 7.71 -8.51 -2.71
CA ARG A 69 9.05 -9.07 -2.66
C ARG A 69 9.00 -10.59 -2.69
N GLN A 70 8.11 -11.16 -1.90
CA GLN A 70 7.95 -12.61 -1.85
C GLN A 70 7.51 -13.14 -3.21
N TYR A 71 6.58 -12.48 -3.85
CA TYR A 71 6.11 -12.87 -5.18
C TYR A 71 7.26 -12.84 -6.19
N ARG A 72 8.08 -11.80 -6.17
CA ARG A 72 9.24 -11.71 -7.03
C ARG A 72 10.21 -12.86 -6.80
N ASN A 73 10.48 -13.14 -5.53
CA ASN A 73 11.42 -14.20 -5.17
C ASN A 73 10.90 -15.56 -5.63
N GLU A 74 9.61 -15.81 -5.46
CA GLU A 74 9.02 -17.06 -5.92
C GLU A 74 9.14 -17.21 -7.42
N LYS A 75 8.90 -16.15 -8.17
CA LYS A 75 9.04 -16.18 -9.61
C LYS A 75 10.47 -16.41 -10.05
N GLN A 76 11.41 -15.78 -9.36
CA GLN A 76 12.82 -15.96 -9.67
C GLN A 76 13.28 -17.37 -9.36
N GLN A 77 12.80 -17.95 -8.26
CA GLN A 77 13.13 -19.32 -7.90
C GLN A 77 12.51 -20.33 -8.84
N ALA A 78 11.38 -20.00 -9.42
CA ALA A 78 10.72 -20.89 -10.36
C ALA A 78 11.43 -20.99 -11.70
N VAL A 79 12.32 -20.05 -11.98
CA VAL A 79 13.09 -20.07 -13.23
C VAL A 79 14.27 -20.99 -13.06
N PRO A 80 14.36 -22.05 -13.83
CA PRO A 80 15.52 -22.95 -13.75
C PRO A 80 16.76 -22.20 -14.18
N SER A 81 17.73 -22.30 -13.37
CA SER A 81 19.03 -21.67 -13.63
C SER A 81 19.79 -22.38 -14.74
#